data_346d2d22858f9d8bcf4404865f8fbbad
#
_entry.id   346d2d22858f9d8bcf4404865f8fbbad
#
_cell.length_a   1.000
_cell.length_b   1.000
_cell.length_c   1.000
_cell.angle_alpha   90.00
_cell.angle_beta   90.00
_cell.angle_gamma   90.00
#
_symmetry.space_group_name_H-M   'P 1'
#
loop_
_entity.id
_entity.type
_entity.pdbx_description
1 polymer ?
#
loop_
_entity_poly.entity_id
_entity_poly.type
_entity_poly.pdbx_seq_one_letter_code
_entity_poly.pdbx_strand_id
1 'polypeptide(L)'
;RDRSVSRGLGDVYKRQKYAFKTEKNFKYYFFIALFFLILNILLKSTKLDYILYIIVTSGVLMAELANTAIEHVANAISGEYNEEIRLAKDIGSGIVLMQGFAFFIVEGIVFITKFM
;
A
#
# COMPACT_ATOMS: atom_id res chain seq x y z
N ARG A 1 -21.40 -15.24 20.06
CA ARG A 1 -21.25 -14.48 18.82
C ARG A 1 -20.21 -13.39 18.94
N ASP A 2 -20.17 -12.74 20.11
CA ASP A 2 -19.15 -11.74 20.36
C ASP A 2 -17.76 -12.33 20.21
N ARG A 3 -17.62 -13.60 20.57
CA ARG A 3 -16.36 -14.32 20.45
C ARG A 3 -15.93 -14.40 18.98
N SER A 4 -16.85 -14.61 18.06
CA SER A 4 -16.54 -14.70 16.63
C SER A 4 -16.04 -13.35 16.09
N VAL A 5 -16.68 -12.27 16.47
CA VAL A 5 -16.28 -10.92 16.04
C VAL A 5 -14.89 -10.58 16.59
N SER A 6 -14.69 -10.84 17.90
CA SER A 6 -13.40 -10.57 18.53
C SER A 6 -12.28 -11.38 17.89
N ARG A 7 -12.55 -12.65 17.59
CA ARG A 7 -11.57 -13.52 16.95
C ARG A 7 -11.26 -13.03 15.55
N GLY A 8 -12.27 -12.57 14.79
CA GLY A 8 -12.07 -12.04 13.46
C GLY A 8 -11.19 -10.81 13.45
N LEU A 9 -11.40 -9.89 14.39
CA LEU A 9 -10.57 -8.69 14.51
C LEU A 9 -9.14 -9.04 14.88
N GLY A 10 -8.96 -10.01 15.79
CA GLY A 10 -7.63 -10.48 16.17
C GLY A 10 -6.89 -11.11 15.00
N ASP A 11 -7.60 -11.88 14.18
CA ASP A 11 -7.02 -12.52 13.01
C ASP A 11 -6.59 -11.49 11.97
N VAL A 12 -7.41 -10.46 11.75
CA VAL A 12 -7.08 -9.37 10.82
C VAL A 12 -5.80 -8.66 11.28
N TYR A 13 -5.73 -8.34 12.58
CA TYR A 13 -4.55 -7.69 13.14
C TYR A 13 -3.30 -8.54 12.94
N LYS A 14 -3.40 -9.84 13.26
CA LYS A 14 -2.26 -10.75 13.14
C LYS A 14 -1.78 -10.89 11.70
N ARG A 15 -2.71 -10.94 10.76
CA ARG A 15 -2.39 -11.07 9.34
C ARG A 15 -1.70 -9.82 8.80
N GLN A 16 -2.14 -8.65 9.21
CA GLN A 16 -1.49 -7.40 8.80
C GLN A 16 -0.08 -7.32 9.38
N LYS A 17 0.08 -7.71 10.64
CA LYS A 17 1.39 -7.75 11.28
C LYS A 17 2.31 -8.74 10.56
N TYR A 18 1.78 -9.90 10.19
CA TYR A 18 2.52 -10.91 9.46
C TYR A 18 2.96 -10.39 8.09
N ALA A 19 2.05 -9.74 7.35
CA ALA A 19 2.35 -9.17 6.06
C ALA A 19 3.47 -8.13 6.17
N PHE A 20 3.42 -7.27 7.17
CA PHE A 20 4.45 -6.27 7.39
C PHE A 20 5.82 -6.92 7.64
N LYS A 21 5.84 -8.00 8.41
CA LYS A 21 7.10 -8.68 8.74
C LYS A 21 7.66 -9.51 7.61
N THR A 22 6.80 -10.14 6.82
CA THR A 22 7.23 -11.13 5.82
C THR A 22 7.19 -10.60 4.39
N GLU A 23 6.32 -9.63 4.08
CA GLU A 23 6.23 -9.06 2.76
C GLU A 23 7.36 -8.06 2.54
N LYS A 24 8.29 -8.48 1.70
CA LYS A 24 9.48 -7.70 1.39
C LYS A 24 9.13 -6.35 0.76
N ASN A 25 8.20 -6.37 -0.18
CA ASN A 25 7.78 -5.15 -0.88
C ASN A 25 7.09 -4.16 0.05
N PHE A 26 6.32 -4.67 1.02
CA PHE A 26 5.64 -3.81 1.98
C PHE A 26 6.63 -3.00 2.81
N LYS A 27 7.75 -3.61 3.19
CA LYS A 27 8.81 -2.93 3.94
C LYS A 27 9.44 -1.82 3.11
N TYR A 28 9.69 -2.07 1.83
CA TYR A 28 10.24 -1.05 0.93
C TYR A 28 9.30 0.14 0.80
N TYR A 29 8.02 -0.12 0.64
CA TYR A 29 7.05 0.97 0.55
C TYR A 29 6.98 1.77 1.85
N PHE A 30 7.08 1.09 2.99
CA PHE A 30 7.10 1.75 4.27
C PHE A 30 8.31 2.68 4.40
N PHE A 31 9.48 2.22 4.00
CA PHE A 31 10.69 3.04 4.06
C PHE A 31 10.62 4.22 3.09
N ILE A 32 10.07 4.03 1.90
CA ILE A 32 9.87 5.12 0.95
C ILE A 32 8.92 6.16 1.55
N ALA A 33 7.85 5.71 2.17
CA ALA A 33 6.89 6.60 2.82
C ALA A 33 7.57 7.41 3.91
N LEU A 34 8.40 6.76 4.72
CA LEU A 34 9.13 7.45 5.79
C LEU A 34 10.09 8.47 5.23
N PHE A 35 10.79 8.15 4.15
CA PHE A 35 11.71 9.06 3.48
C PHE A 35 10.97 10.32 3.00
N PHE A 36 9.81 10.14 2.36
CA PHE A 36 9.03 11.28 1.89
C PHE A 36 8.43 12.09 3.04
N LEU A 37 8.10 11.43 4.16
CA LEU A 37 7.67 12.17 5.34
C LEU A 37 8.77 13.09 5.83
N ILE A 38 9.99 12.59 5.91
CA ILE A 38 11.14 13.37 6.33
C ILE A 38 11.35 14.54 5.38
N LEU A 39 11.24 14.31 4.07
CA LEU A 39 11.36 15.38 3.09
C LEU A 39 10.29 16.46 3.30
N ASN A 40 9.06 16.05 3.57
CA ASN A 40 7.98 17.01 3.83
C ASN A 40 8.31 17.88 5.06
N ILE A 41 8.85 17.26 6.11
CA ILE A 41 9.23 17.99 7.31
C ILE A 41 10.36 18.96 7.01
N LEU A 42 11.40 18.51 6.31
CA LEU A 42 12.57 19.33 5.99
C LEU A 42 12.21 20.52 5.09
N LEU A 43 11.27 20.32 4.17
CA LEU A 43 10.86 21.35 3.23
C LEU A 43 9.74 22.22 3.77
N LYS A 44 9.41 22.06 5.05
CA LYS A 44 8.40 22.87 5.75
C LYS A 44 7.06 22.85 5.03
N SER A 45 6.55 21.63 4.81
CA SER A 45 5.29 21.43 4.12
C SER A 45 4.13 22.08 4.82
N THR A 46 3.15 22.54 4.05
CA THR A 46 1.93 23.12 4.59
C THR A 46 0.99 22.02 5.09
N LYS A 47 -0.06 22.43 5.79
CA LYS A 47 -1.09 21.51 6.24
C LYS A 47 -1.70 20.74 5.08
N LEU A 48 -1.97 21.43 3.97
CA LEU A 48 -2.53 20.78 2.78
C LEU A 48 -1.54 19.75 2.21
N ASP A 49 -0.26 20.09 2.17
CA ASP A 49 0.77 19.16 1.68
C ASP A 49 0.78 17.88 2.51
N TYR A 50 0.65 17.98 3.83
CA TYR A 50 0.60 16.81 4.69
C TYR A 50 -0.67 15.97 4.47
N ILE A 51 -1.79 16.63 4.24
CA ILE A 51 -3.05 15.94 3.94
C ILE A 51 -2.89 15.14 2.65
N LEU A 52 -2.34 15.75 1.61
CA LEU A 52 -2.11 15.07 0.33
C LEU A 52 -1.14 13.90 0.50
N TYR A 53 -0.08 14.10 1.27
CA TYR A 53 0.88 13.05 1.55
C TYR A 53 0.21 11.85 2.23
N ILE A 54 -0.61 12.11 3.23
CA ILE A 54 -1.30 11.03 3.95
C ILE A 54 -2.22 10.26 3.03
N ILE A 55 -2.96 10.97 2.17
CA ILE A 55 -3.91 10.33 1.25
C ILE A 55 -3.17 9.42 0.28
N VAL A 56 -2.14 9.92 -0.40
CA VAL A 56 -1.45 9.12 -1.42
C VAL A 56 -0.61 8.01 -0.80
N THR A 57 -0.02 8.25 0.37
CA THR A 57 0.78 7.23 1.05
C THR A 57 -0.07 6.08 1.54
N SER A 58 -1.20 6.38 2.20
CA SER A 58 -2.10 5.32 2.64
C SER A 58 -2.67 4.55 1.45
N GLY A 59 -2.90 5.24 0.33
CA GLY A 59 -3.34 4.59 -0.90
C GLY A 59 -2.34 3.55 -1.41
N VAL A 60 -1.05 3.89 -1.39
CA VAL A 60 0.00 2.97 -1.82
C VAL A 60 0.05 1.74 -0.91
N LEU A 61 0.01 1.96 0.40
CA LEU A 61 0.07 0.85 1.35
C LEU A 61 -1.17 -0.03 1.25
N MET A 62 -2.34 0.58 1.07
CA MET A 62 -3.57 -0.18 0.89
C MET A 62 -3.57 -0.98 -0.40
N ALA A 63 -3.04 -0.40 -1.47
CA ALA A 63 -2.94 -1.10 -2.75
C ALA A 63 -2.03 -2.32 -2.63
N GLU A 64 -0.90 -2.18 -1.93
CA GLU A 64 0.02 -3.29 -1.73
C GLU A 64 -0.62 -4.39 -0.89
N LEU A 65 -1.32 -4.04 0.17
CA LEU A 65 -2.03 -5.02 0.99
C LEU A 65 -3.11 -5.74 0.18
N ALA A 66 -3.84 -4.99 -0.65
CA ALA A 66 -4.88 -5.58 -1.49
C ALA A 66 -4.27 -6.56 -2.50
N ASN A 67 -3.15 -6.18 -3.12
CA ASN A 67 -2.46 -7.05 -4.06
C ASN A 67 -1.96 -8.33 -3.37
N THR A 68 -1.40 -8.18 -2.18
CA THR A 68 -0.93 -9.33 -1.40
C THR A 68 -2.09 -10.27 -1.09
N ALA A 69 -3.24 -9.72 -0.70
CA ALA A 69 -4.43 -10.53 -0.43
C ALA A 69 -4.88 -11.29 -1.69
N ILE A 70 -4.88 -10.62 -2.84
CA ILE A 70 -5.25 -11.24 -4.12
C ILE A 70 -4.31 -12.40 -4.43
N GLU A 71 -3.01 -12.20 -4.24
CA GLU A 71 -2.03 -13.25 -4.50
C GLU A 71 -2.22 -14.47 -3.61
N HIS A 72 -2.48 -14.24 -2.31
CA HIS A 72 -2.72 -15.34 -1.39
C HIS A 72 -4.00 -16.11 -1.73
N VAL A 73 -5.06 -15.40 -2.08
CA VAL A 73 -6.31 -16.04 -2.49
C VAL A 73 -6.11 -16.85 -3.75
N ALA A 74 -5.44 -16.27 -4.73
CA ALA A 74 -5.19 -16.93 -6.00
C ALA A 74 -4.37 -18.21 -5.81
N ASN A 75 -3.34 -18.15 -4.96
CA ASN A 75 -2.50 -19.30 -4.69
C ASN A 75 -3.24 -20.41 -3.93
N ALA A 76 -4.20 -20.03 -3.08
CA ALA A 76 -5.01 -20.99 -2.34
C ALA A 76 -6.00 -21.72 -3.23
N ILE A 77 -6.48 -21.06 -4.30
CA ILE A 77 -7.48 -21.64 -5.19
C ILE A 77 -6.86 -22.70 -6.09
N SER A 78 -5.70 -22.41 -6.69
CA SER A 78 -5.11 -23.33 -7.64
C SER A 78 -3.60 -23.18 -7.71
N GLY A 79 -2.91 -24.31 -7.70
CA GLY A 79 -1.47 -24.36 -7.97
C GLY A 79 -1.16 -24.51 -9.46
N GLU A 80 -2.18 -24.75 -10.30
CA GLU A 80 -2.01 -24.91 -11.73
C GLU A 80 -2.32 -23.61 -12.45
N TYR A 81 -1.83 -23.51 -13.68
CA TYR A 81 -2.10 -22.33 -14.52
C TYR A 81 -3.60 -22.20 -14.75
N ASN A 82 -4.09 -20.98 -14.56
CA ASN A 82 -5.48 -20.64 -14.79
C ASN A 82 -5.52 -19.19 -15.26
N GLU A 83 -6.19 -18.96 -16.39
CA GLU A 83 -6.23 -17.65 -17.01
C GLU A 83 -6.86 -16.60 -16.10
N GLU A 84 -7.94 -16.95 -15.41
CA GLU A 84 -8.62 -16.01 -14.52
C GLU A 84 -7.74 -15.63 -13.34
N ILE A 85 -7.00 -16.60 -12.80
CA ILE A 85 -6.08 -16.35 -11.69
C ILE A 85 -4.94 -15.44 -12.16
N ARG A 86 -4.41 -15.69 -13.34
CA ARG A 86 -3.35 -14.86 -13.92
C ARG A 86 -3.84 -13.42 -14.09
N LEU A 87 -5.04 -13.25 -14.62
CA LEU A 87 -5.63 -11.94 -14.81
C LEU A 87 -5.82 -11.22 -13.46
N ALA A 88 -6.29 -11.94 -12.43
CA ALA A 88 -6.46 -11.35 -11.10
C ALA A 88 -5.14 -10.84 -10.55
N LYS A 89 -4.08 -11.63 -10.70
CA LYS A 89 -2.75 -11.22 -10.23
C LYS A 89 -2.23 -10.00 -11.00
N ASP A 90 -2.46 -9.98 -12.31
CA ASP A 90 -2.03 -8.84 -13.14
C ASP A 90 -2.78 -7.56 -12.76
N ILE A 91 -4.08 -7.67 -12.52
CA ILE A 91 -4.89 -6.53 -12.10
C ILE A 91 -4.42 -6.02 -10.74
N GLY A 92 -4.14 -6.95 -9.81
CA GLY A 92 -3.63 -6.58 -8.49
C GLY A 92 -2.32 -5.80 -8.58
N SER A 93 -1.40 -6.27 -9.42
CA SER A 93 -0.14 -5.57 -9.65
C SER A 93 -0.38 -4.20 -10.28
N GLY A 94 -1.36 -4.10 -11.18
CA GLY A 94 -1.71 -2.84 -11.81
C GLY A 94 -2.25 -1.82 -10.83
N ILE A 95 -2.97 -2.25 -9.82
CA ILE A 95 -3.48 -1.36 -8.77
C ILE A 95 -2.30 -0.70 -8.04
N VAL A 96 -1.30 -1.49 -7.67
CA VAL A 96 -0.12 -0.98 -6.98
C VAL A 96 0.63 0.01 -7.87
N LEU A 97 0.82 -0.33 -9.14
CA LEU A 97 1.53 0.52 -10.09
C LEU A 97 0.82 1.85 -10.27
N MET A 98 -0.50 1.81 -10.46
CA MET A 98 -1.29 3.02 -10.64
C MET A 98 -1.21 3.93 -9.42
N GLN A 99 -1.33 3.35 -8.23
CA GLN A 99 -1.25 4.14 -7.00
C GLN A 99 0.15 4.68 -6.78
N GLY A 100 1.18 3.92 -7.16
CA GLY A 100 2.56 4.40 -7.08
C GLY A 100 2.78 5.62 -7.96
N PHE A 101 2.25 5.60 -9.19
CA PHE A 101 2.33 6.76 -10.06
C PHE A 101 1.63 7.97 -9.44
N ALA A 102 0.44 7.76 -8.87
CA ALA A 102 -0.29 8.85 -8.22
C ALA A 102 0.52 9.45 -7.08
N PHE A 103 1.16 8.61 -6.28
CA PHE A 103 2.00 9.06 -5.18
C PHE A 103 3.13 9.96 -5.68
N PHE A 104 3.88 9.50 -6.68
CA PHE A 104 5.02 10.26 -7.18
C PHE A 104 4.59 11.53 -7.91
N ILE A 105 3.46 11.51 -8.60
CA ILE A 105 2.93 12.70 -9.26
C ILE A 105 2.54 13.76 -8.22
N VAL A 106 1.78 13.38 -7.20
CA VAL A 106 1.33 14.31 -6.17
C VAL A 106 2.52 14.89 -5.40
N GLU A 107 3.41 14.02 -4.92
CA GLU A 107 4.58 14.47 -4.15
C GLU A 107 5.53 15.27 -5.03
N GLY A 108 5.66 14.89 -6.29
CA GLY A 108 6.47 15.65 -7.24
C GLY A 108 5.95 17.07 -7.42
N ILE A 109 4.64 17.23 -7.57
CA ILE A 109 4.03 18.55 -7.71
C ILE A 109 4.24 19.35 -6.43
N VAL A 110 4.03 18.74 -5.27
CA VAL A 110 4.23 19.42 -3.99
C VAL A 110 5.65 19.95 -3.86
N PHE A 111 6.63 19.10 -4.17
CA PHE A 111 8.04 19.51 -3.98
C PHE A 111 8.49 20.51 -5.04
N ILE A 112 8.07 20.34 -6.29
CA ILE A 112 8.45 21.26 -7.36
C ILE A 112 7.92 22.66 -7.07
N THR A 113 6.68 22.77 -6.62
CA THR A 113 6.08 24.07 -6.34
C THR A 113 6.79 24.82 -5.20
N LYS A 114 7.49 24.10 -4.33
CA LYS A 114 8.25 24.75 -3.25
C LYS A 114 9.50 25.46 -3.74
N PHE A 115 10.01 25.05 -4.90
CA PHE A 115 11.20 25.65 -5.49
C PHE A 115 10.87 26.66 -6.59
N MET A 116 9.61 26.86 -6.84
CA MET A 116 9.12 27.90 -7.77
C MET A 116 8.74 29.14 -6.99
#